data_51323ddfe19944dc6e9c5219ada9b339
#
_entry.id   51323ddfe19944dc6e9c5219ada9b339
#
_cell.length_a   1.000
_cell.length_b   1.000
_cell.length_c   1.000
_cell.angle_alpha   90.00
_cell.angle_beta   90.00
_cell.angle_gamma   90.00
#
_symmetry.space_group_name_H-M   'P 1'
#
loop_
_entity.id
_entity.type
_entity.pdbx_description
1 polymer ?
#
loop_
_entity_poly.entity_id
_entity_poly.type
_entity_poly.pdbx_seq_one_letter_code
_entity_poly.pdbx_strand_id
1 'polypeptide(L)'
;ALATGAQPLQMQPERHDRLVALTSHLPYLLACSLVAAVEQRGNDDPGVWDLVSTGFRDTTRVAASDVRMLSDILQTNREPVRAALGQQRRALEALEAALDGDADSLQAALSAIRATRQRHFPPAPAENE
;
A
#
# COMPACT_ATOMS: atom_id res chain seq x y z
N ALA A 1 -11.99 21.78 -13.41
CA ALA A 1 -12.18 21.15 -12.08
C ALA A 1 -13.66 20.99 -11.74
N LEU A 2 -14.49 22.03 -11.93
CA LEU A 2 -15.94 21.96 -11.62
C LEU A 2 -16.71 20.97 -12.52
N ALA A 3 -16.31 20.82 -13.79
CA ALA A 3 -16.97 19.93 -14.75
C ALA A 3 -16.73 18.43 -14.48
N THR A 4 -15.69 18.09 -13.72
CA THR A 4 -15.32 16.70 -13.41
C THR A 4 -15.70 16.30 -11.98
N GLY A 5 -16.29 17.18 -11.18
CA GLY A 5 -16.54 16.97 -9.75
C GLY A 5 -15.28 16.97 -8.87
N ALA A 6 -14.10 17.20 -9.43
CA ALA A 6 -12.84 17.24 -8.69
C ALA A 6 -12.75 18.51 -7.83
N GLN A 7 -12.29 18.35 -6.60
CA GLN A 7 -12.01 19.48 -5.70
C GLN A 7 -10.53 19.88 -5.83
N PRO A 8 -10.23 21.16 -6.20
CA PRO A 8 -8.85 21.61 -6.28
C PRO A 8 -8.28 21.77 -4.86
N LEU A 9 -7.08 21.22 -4.65
CA LEU A 9 -6.30 21.40 -3.43
C LEU A 9 -5.08 22.28 -3.75
N GLN A 10 -4.88 23.33 -2.95
CA GLN A 10 -3.68 24.16 -2.99
C GLN A 10 -2.77 23.77 -1.82
N MET A 11 -1.51 23.45 -2.12
CA MET A 11 -0.52 23.15 -1.09
C MET A 11 0.88 23.46 -1.58
N GLN A 12 1.83 23.58 -0.64
CA GLN A 12 3.25 23.76 -0.97
C GLN A 12 3.79 22.50 -1.65
N PRO A 13 4.67 22.64 -2.68
CA PRO A 13 5.23 21.50 -3.42
C PRO A 13 5.85 20.43 -2.52
N GLU A 14 6.62 20.83 -1.54
CA GLU A 14 7.31 19.91 -0.63
C GLU A 14 6.32 19.11 0.25
N ARG A 15 5.17 19.72 0.57
CA ARG A 15 4.10 19.02 1.27
C ARG A 15 3.41 18.02 0.35
N HIS A 16 3.13 18.42 -0.89
CA HIS A 16 2.57 17.54 -1.93
C HIS A 16 3.44 16.30 -2.09
N ASP A 17 4.75 16.49 -2.29
CA ASP A 17 5.70 15.43 -2.57
C ASP A 17 5.80 14.41 -1.41
N ARG A 18 5.75 14.88 -0.16
CA ARG A 18 5.68 13.97 1.00
C ARG A 18 4.38 13.18 1.07
N LEU A 19 3.24 13.80 0.76
CA LEU A 19 1.93 13.13 0.82
C LEU A 19 1.79 12.08 -0.30
N VAL A 20 2.16 12.42 -1.54
CA VAL A 20 2.09 11.47 -2.65
C VAL A 20 3.12 10.34 -2.52
N ALA A 21 4.25 10.58 -1.85
CA ALA A 21 5.18 9.52 -1.53
C ALA A 21 4.52 8.39 -0.71
N LEU A 22 3.66 8.75 0.25
CA LEU A 22 2.94 7.78 1.10
C LEU A 22 1.70 7.20 0.42
N THR A 23 0.96 8.01 -0.36
CA THR A 23 -0.38 7.63 -0.85
C THR A 23 -0.38 7.09 -2.28
N SER A 24 0.72 7.25 -3.01
CA SER A 24 0.85 6.83 -4.42
C SER A 24 2.13 6.02 -4.66
N HIS A 25 3.30 6.57 -4.34
CA HIS A 25 4.58 5.96 -4.70
C HIS A 25 4.89 4.73 -3.83
N LEU A 26 4.65 4.81 -2.53
CA LEU A 26 4.82 3.69 -1.61
C LEU A 26 3.91 2.50 -1.95
N PRO A 27 2.60 2.66 -2.21
CA PRO A 27 1.74 1.55 -2.66
C PRO A 27 2.27 0.82 -3.88
N TYR A 28 2.82 1.52 -4.87
CA TYR A 28 3.45 0.89 -6.04
C TYR A 28 4.66 0.04 -5.63
N LEU A 29 5.56 0.59 -4.82
CA LEU A 29 6.75 -0.13 -4.36
C LEU A 29 6.38 -1.36 -3.51
N LEU A 30 5.33 -1.27 -2.70
CA LEU A 30 4.83 -2.41 -1.93
C LEU A 30 4.26 -3.50 -2.83
N ALA A 31 3.49 -3.13 -3.86
CA ALA A 31 3.01 -4.07 -4.86
C ALA A 31 4.18 -4.80 -5.56
N CYS A 32 5.21 -4.04 -5.99
CA CYS A 32 6.42 -4.61 -6.59
C CYS A 32 7.17 -5.54 -5.62
N SER A 33 7.32 -5.13 -4.35
CA SER A 33 8.02 -5.93 -3.35
C SER A 33 7.29 -7.24 -3.03
N LEU A 34 5.97 -7.22 -3.01
CA LEU A 34 5.16 -8.41 -2.80
C LEU A 34 5.29 -9.40 -3.97
N VAL A 35 5.29 -8.91 -5.21
CA VAL A 35 5.56 -9.76 -6.39
C VAL A 35 6.95 -10.36 -6.33
N ALA A 36 7.97 -9.55 -5.99
CA ALA A 36 9.35 -10.01 -5.89
C ALA A 36 9.53 -11.08 -4.79
N ALA A 37 8.84 -10.95 -3.65
CA ALA A 37 8.89 -11.93 -2.57
C ALA A 37 8.28 -13.29 -2.98
N VAL A 38 7.15 -13.24 -3.70
CA VAL A 38 6.50 -14.46 -4.21
C VAL A 38 7.35 -15.11 -5.32
N GLU A 39 7.95 -14.32 -6.23
CA GLU A 39 8.84 -14.83 -7.26
C GLU A 39 10.07 -15.50 -6.66
N GLN A 40 10.67 -14.91 -5.63
CA GLN A 40 11.79 -15.54 -4.93
C GLN A 40 11.42 -16.91 -4.36
N ARG A 41 10.21 -17.05 -3.79
CA ARG A 41 9.70 -18.34 -3.33
C ARG A 41 9.39 -19.29 -4.48
N GLY A 42 8.85 -18.76 -5.60
CA GLY A 42 8.53 -19.52 -6.81
C GLY A 42 9.72 -20.18 -7.48
N ASN A 43 10.93 -19.68 -7.27
CA ASN A 43 12.16 -20.32 -7.73
C ASN A 43 12.42 -21.67 -7.02
N ASP A 44 12.00 -21.79 -5.76
CA ASP A 44 12.14 -23.02 -4.97
C ASP A 44 10.92 -23.94 -5.13
N ASP A 45 9.73 -23.35 -5.25
CA ASP A 45 8.45 -24.07 -5.32
C ASP A 45 7.47 -23.33 -6.25
N PRO A 46 7.42 -23.72 -7.54
CA PRO A 46 6.52 -23.10 -8.53
C PRO A 46 5.03 -23.17 -8.16
N GLY A 47 4.61 -24.11 -7.32
CA GLY A 47 3.23 -24.25 -6.84
C GLY A 47 2.70 -23.02 -6.09
N VAL A 48 3.57 -22.11 -5.67
CA VAL A 48 3.14 -20.84 -5.06
C VAL A 48 2.21 -20.04 -5.98
N TRP A 49 2.41 -20.11 -7.30
CA TRP A 49 1.61 -19.39 -8.28
C TRP A 49 0.22 -19.99 -8.47
N ASP A 50 0.03 -21.27 -8.20
CA ASP A 50 -1.27 -21.95 -8.24
C ASP A 50 -2.17 -21.52 -7.07
N LEU A 51 -1.57 -21.01 -5.98
CA LEU A 51 -2.27 -20.56 -4.79
C LEU A 51 -2.60 -19.05 -4.78
N VAL A 52 -2.23 -18.33 -5.86
CA VAL A 52 -2.50 -16.89 -5.97
C VAL A 52 -4.00 -16.62 -6.05
N SER A 53 -4.51 -15.92 -5.03
CA SER A 53 -5.93 -15.51 -4.90
C SER A 53 -6.19 -14.08 -5.40
N THR A 54 -7.46 -13.67 -5.33
CA THR A 54 -7.90 -12.29 -5.67
C THR A 54 -7.18 -11.23 -4.83
N GLY A 55 -6.97 -11.48 -3.52
CA GLY A 55 -6.26 -10.55 -2.65
C GLY A 55 -4.86 -10.21 -3.14
N PHE A 56 -4.08 -11.21 -3.58
CA PHE A 56 -2.76 -10.95 -4.17
C PHE A 56 -2.87 -10.16 -5.48
N ARG A 57 -3.78 -10.55 -6.38
CA ARG A 57 -3.95 -9.90 -7.69
C ARG A 57 -4.36 -8.43 -7.53
N ASP A 58 -5.30 -8.14 -6.64
CA ASP A 58 -5.77 -6.78 -6.40
C ASP A 58 -4.69 -5.91 -5.77
N THR A 59 -3.97 -6.45 -4.77
CA THR A 59 -2.90 -5.73 -4.07
C THR A 59 -1.70 -5.45 -4.99
N THR A 60 -1.39 -6.37 -5.94
CA THR A 60 -0.23 -6.24 -6.82
C THR A 60 -0.56 -5.65 -8.19
N ARG A 61 -1.82 -5.34 -8.49
CA ARG A 61 -2.26 -4.86 -9.81
C ARG A 61 -1.43 -3.69 -10.33
N VAL A 62 -1.08 -2.75 -9.48
CA VAL A 62 -0.31 -1.56 -9.86
C VAL A 62 1.15 -1.85 -10.20
N ALA A 63 1.70 -3.01 -9.82
CA ALA A 63 3.05 -3.43 -10.19
C ALA A 63 3.23 -3.62 -11.71
N ALA A 64 2.14 -3.79 -12.46
CA ALA A 64 2.14 -3.90 -13.91
C ALA A 64 2.11 -2.54 -14.65
N SER A 65 2.23 -1.43 -13.95
CA SER A 65 2.24 -0.08 -14.52
C SER A 65 3.51 0.21 -15.34
N ASP A 66 3.50 1.29 -16.13
CA ASP A 66 4.64 1.69 -16.98
C ASP A 66 5.89 1.96 -16.13
N VAL A 67 6.92 1.16 -16.36
CA VAL A 67 8.17 1.17 -15.57
C VAL A 67 8.95 2.46 -15.78
N ARG A 68 8.99 3.00 -17.03
CA ARG A 68 9.74 4.21 -17.33
C ARG A 68 9.15 5.40 -16.60
N MET A 69 7.84 5.61 -16.74
CA MET A 69 7.12 6.68 -16.06
C MET A 69 7.32 6.61 -14.54
N LEU A 70 7.17 5.43 -13.94
CA LEU A 70 7.30 5.28 -12.49
C LEU A 70 8.73 5.39 -12.00
N SER A 71 9.71 4.95 -12.78
CA SER A 71 11.13 5.20 -12.48
C SER A 71 11.44 6.69 -12.39
N ASP A 72 10.97 7.49 -13.35
CA ASP A 72 11.17 8.94 -13.38
C ASP A 72 10.49 9.61 -12.17
N ILE A 73 9.26 9.22 -11.84
CA ILE A 73 8.53 9.71 -10.65
C ILE A 73 9.30 9.39 -9.36
N LEU A 74 9.75 8.16 -9.19
CA LEU A 74 10.47 7.72 -7.99
C LEU A 74 11.82 8.42 -7.85
N GLN A 75 12.52 8.68 -8.95
CA GLN A 75 13.80 9.41 -8.94
C GLN A 75 13.62 10.88 -8.59
N THR A 76 12.60 11.53 -9.15
CA THR A 76 12.30 12.94 -8.86
C THR A 76 11.84 13.16 -7.41
N ASN A 77 11.13 12.21 -6.83
CA ASN A 77 10.63 12.30 -5.43
C ASN A 77 11.41 11.39 -4.46
N ARG A 78 12.69 11.14 -4.72
CA ARG A 78 13.51 10.11 -4.08
C ARG A 78 13.56 10.21 -2.56
N GLU A 79 13.83 11.38 -1.99
CA GLU A 79 13.98 11.53 -0.54
C GLU A 79 12.66 11.35 0.23
N PRO A 80 11.52 11.94 -0.17
CA PRO A 80 10.22 11.62 0.39
C PRO A 80 9.84 10.13 0.30
N VAL A 81 10.15 9.47 -0.83
CA VAL A 81 9.90 8.03 -1.01
C VAL A 81 10.75 7.19 -0.06
N ARG A 82 12.02 7.51 0.14
CA ARG A 82 12.89 6.83 1.13
C ARG A 82 12.35 6.97 2.55
N ALA A 83 11.88 8.16 2.92
CA ALA A 83 11.26 8.40 4.21
C ALA A 83 9.97 7.57 4.38
N ALA A 84 9.12 7.50 3.35
CA ALA A 84 7.91 6.69 3.34
C ALA A 84 8.21 5.19 3.49
N LEU A 85 9.23 4.67 2.80
CA LEU A 85 9.71 3.28 2.98
C LEU A 85 10.21 3.02 4.41
N GLY A 86 10.88 3.99 5.03
CA GLY A 86 11.28 3.89 6.44
C GLY A 86 10.08 3.80 7.40
N GLN A 87 9.02 4.57 7.14
CA GLN A 87 7.77 4.49 7.92
C GLN A 87 7.08 3.13 7.73
N GLN A 88 7.04 2.63 6.49
CA GLN A 88 6.45 1.34 6.19
C GLN A 88 7.18 0.17 6.85
N ARG A 89 8.52 0.18 6.88
CA ARG A 89 9.28 -0.84 7.60
C ARG A 89 8.91 -0.90 9.07
N ARG A 90 8.84 0.26 9.75
CA ARG A 90 8.40 0.31 11.16
C ARG A 90 6.97 -0.20 11.36
N ALA A 91 6.08 0.06 10.41
CA ALA A 91 4.71 -0.47 10.49
C ALA A 91 4.66 -2.00 10.32
N LEU A 92 5.50 -2.56 9.45
CA LEU A 92 5.65 -4.02 9.30
C LEU A 92 6.27 -4.65 10.55
N GLU A 93 7.33 -4.05 11.11
CA GLU A 93 7.95 -4.48 12.37
C GLU A 93 6.94 -4.50 13.53
N ALA A 94 6.07 -3.50 13.60
CA ALA A 94 5.00 -3.46 14.62
C ALA A 94 3.96 -4.57 14.44
N LEU A 95 3.61 -4.93 13.19
CA LEU A 95 2.72 -6.05 12.89
C LEU A 95 3.39 -7.41 13.18
N GLU A 96 4.67 -7.54 12.86
CA GLU A 96 5.48 -8.71 13.18
C GLU A 96 5.55 -8.93 14.70
N ALA A 97 5.84 -7.88 15.46
CA ALA A 97 5.84 -7.93 16.92
C ALA A 97 4.45 -8.30 17.50
N ALA A 98 3.37 -7.82 16.89
CA ALA A 98 2.03 -8.21 17.30
C ALA A 98 1.71 -9.68 16.95
N LEU A 99 2.24 -10.18 15.84
CA LEU A 99 2.11 -11.60 15.44
C LEU A 99 2.88 -12.53 16.38
N ASP A 100 4.05 -12.11 16.86
CA ASP A 100 4.87 -12.84 17.83
C ASP A 100 4.31 -12.77 19.26
N GLY A 101 3.38 -11.85 19.51
CA GLY A 101 2.69 -11.70 20.78
C GLY A 101 1.55 -12.71 20.98
N ASP A 102 0.65 -12.39 21.91
CA ASP A 102 -0.56 -13.19 22.11
C ASP A 102 -1.67 -12.84 21.09
N ALA A 103 -2.70 -13.69 21.03
CA ALA A 103 -3.82 -13.52 20.09
C ALA A 103 -4.55 -12.18 20.29
N ASP A 104 -4.65 -11.70 21.54
CA ASP A 104 -5.32 -10.44 21.86
C ASP A 104 -4.53 -9.24 21.34
N SER A 105 -3.21 -9.28 21.42
CA SER A 105 -2.31 -8.26 20.88
C SER A 105 -2.43 -8.13 19.36
N LEU A 106 -2.42 -9.25 18.65
CA LEU A 106 -2.59 -9.25 17.19
C LEU A 106 -4.00 -8.75 16.81
N GLN A 107 -5.05 -9.24 17.49
CA GLN A 107 -6.42 -8.82 17.22
C GLN A 107 -6.60 -7.31 17.48
N ALA A 108 -6.03 -6.78 18.54
CA ALA A 108 -6.07 -5.34 18.86
C ALA A 108 -5.41 -4.50 17.77
N ALA A 109 -4.20 -4.89 17.32
CA ALA A 109 -3.48 -4.19 16.26
C ALA A 109 -4.27 -4.16 14.94
N LEU A 110 -4.79 -5.31 14.50
CA LEU A 110 -5.59 -5.42 13.28
C LEU A 110 -6.91 -4.65 13.38
N SER A 111 -7.57 -4.68 14.55
CA SER A 111 -8.81 -3.93 14.79
C SER A 111 -8.61 -2.42 14.72
N ALA A 112 -7.51 -1.90 15.25
CA ALA A 112 -7.17 -0.48 15.18
C ALA A 112 -6.94 -0.03 13.73
N ILE A 113 -6.24 -0.84 12.93
CA ILE A 113 -6.01 -0.57 11.50
C ILE A 113 -7.33 -0.60 10.73
N ARG A 114 -8.18 -1.61 10.97
CA ARG A 114 -9.51 -1.71 10.37
C ARG A 114 -10.38 -0.48 10.68
N ALA A 115 -10.42 -0.06 11.94
CA ALA A 115 -11.17 1.12 12.37
C ALA A 115 -10.68 2.38 11.66
N THR A 116 -9.37 2.55 11.50
CA THR A 116 -8.79 3.66 10.74
C THR A 116 -9.22 3.62 9.26
N ARG A 117 -9.14 2.44 8.62
CA ARG A 117 -9.57 2.27 7.23
C ARG A 117 -11.05 2.61 7.04
N GLN A 118 -11.93 2.14 7.92
CA GLN A 118 -13.36 2.39 7.85
C GLN A 118 -13.72 3.86 8.09
N ARG A 119 -13.00 4.57 8.95
CA ARG A 119 -13.21 6.00 9.19
C ARG A 119 -12.96 6.85 7.95
N HIS A 120 -11.92 6.52 7.17
CA HIS A 120 -11.57 7.28 5.97
C HIS A 120 -12.29 6.79 4.69
N PHE A 121 -12.69 5.53 4.68
CA PHE A 121 -13.36 4.88 3.56
C PHE A 121 -14.49 4.00 4.10
N PRO A 122 -15.61 4.61 4.53
CA PRO A 122 -16.74 3.84 5.03
C PRO A 122 -17.25 2.88 3.94
N PRO A 123 -17.76 1.70 4.31
CA PRO A 123 -18.43 0.83 3.36
C PRO A 123 -19.62 1.57 2.74
N ALA A 124 -19.94 1.25 1.49
CA ALA A 124 -21.15 1.73 0.86
C ALA A 124 -22.36 1.38 1.74
N PRO A 125 -23.35 2.29 1.89
CA PRO A 125 -24.59 1.95 2.59
C PRO A 125 -25.18 0.68 1.94
N ALA A 126 -25.60 -0.28 2.78
CA ALA A 126 -26.26 -1.47 2.29
C ALA A 126 -27.49 -1.01 1.47
N GLU A 127 -27.55 -1.40 0.20
CA GLU A 127 -28.77 -1.21 -0.58
C GLU A 127 -29.82 -2.07 0.12
N ASN A 128 -30.81 -1.40 0.74
CA ASN A 128 -31.96 -2.08 1.32
C ASN A 128 -32.75 -2.68 0.15
N GLU A 129 -32.70 -4.00 0.01
CA GLU A 129 -33.63 -4.75 -0.82
C GLU A 129 -35.05 -4.69 -0.20
#